data_e30eade7e0f6084b96aeb38b127252bd
#
_entry.id   e30eade7e0f6084b96aeb38b127252bd
#
_cell.length_a   1.000
_cell.length_b   1.000
_cell.length_c   1.000
_cell.angle_alpha   90.00
_cell.angle_beta   90.00
_cell.angle_gamma   90.00
#
_symmetry.space_group_name_H-M   'P 1'
#
loop_
_entity.id
_entity.type
_entity.pdbx_description
1 polymer ?
#
loop_
_entity_poly.entity_id
_entity_poly.type
_entity_poly.pdbx_seq_one_letter_code
_entity_poly.pdbx_strand_id
1 'polypeptide(L)'
;MKKLILLILLLGLPSLQAQDYFPAHSEVKTKQEVYKAFTNATLHIDATTTLEKATLLILNDKVVSYGLKVSIPANTITYDLNGAHIYPSFVEVFSDFGVEKPKRVSSSGRSPQYEPTREGFYWNDHIRPDTEAAQLFSYAKKSADDYRKAGVGIVNTHQSDGIARGTGLLVALDDHSDASKRIIDDRSSAYFSFTKSVQSSQSYPGSLMGATALLRQVYHDLDWYSKGNIETKDRALEALQNQRSLPQLFDAGANGNTVRALKIGRQFGVNYSVLGSGDEYNYVRELKQFTTPVIIPLNFPKAYDLSDPVYAEYVSLKDMRHWYQAPSNAKILSEHGIRFAFTTNGLTSLSVLRTNVSKAIERGLSESDALAALTTTPAEILGKQSEIGALKPKMKANFMISSGPIFDVKTTIFEHWVNGHQHVYEDRNTPDVRGEYTLNLNDESFTIAITGTLQKPTVKISKGDEKLTVKSSFSSQWLNLSFSDSLGQLYRIAAKKDNTLLKGRVVYANGNSTAISLTP
;
A
#
# COMPACT_ATOMS: atom_id res chain seq x y z
N MET A 1 6.06 3.88 -80.72
CA MET A 1 5.05 4.73 -80.09
C MET A 1 4.23 4.06 -78.99
N LYS A 2 3.66 2.84 -79.19
CA LYS A 2 2.88 2.16 -78.13
C LYS A 2 3.63 1.85 -76.81
N LYS A 3 4.94 1.57 -76.85
CA LYS A 3 5.75 1.30 -75.65
C LYS A 3 6.14 2.58 -74.88
N LEU A 4 6.19 3.74 -75.59
CA LEU A 4 6.47 5.03 -74.92
C LEU A 4 5.24 5.57 -74.20
N ILE A 5 4.04 5.31 -74.72
CA ILE A 5 2.77 5.67 -74.07
C ILE A 5 2.54 4.87 -72.78
N LEU A 6 2.94 3.58 -72.78
CA LEU A 6 2.84 2.74 -71.56
C LEU A 6 3.81 3.19 -70.45
N LEU A 7 4.97 3.72 -70.81
CA LEU A 7 5.95 4.25 -69.85
C LEU A 7 5.49 5.57 -69.23
N ILE A 8 4.82 6.43 -70.00
CA ILE A 8 4.26 7.70 -69.54
C ILE A 8 3.02 7.46 -68.64
N LEU A 9 2.23 6.40 -68.91
CA LEU A 9 1.11 6.02 -68.02
C LEU A 9 1.59 5.44 -66.67
N LEU A 10 2.78 4.79 -66.61
CA LEU A 10 3.34 4.31 -65.34
C LEU A 10 4.00 5.40 -64.50
N LEU A 11 4.42 6.52 -65.11
CA LEU A 11 4.98 7.70 -64.39
C LEU A 11 3.91 8.68 -63.90
N GLY A 12 2.67 8.50 -64.28
CA GLY A 12 1.53 9.38 -63.93
C GLY A 12 0.60 8.79 -62.86
N LEU A 13 0.99 7.75 -62.13
CA LEU A 13 0.24 7.33 -60.95
C LEU A 13 0.47 8.38 -59.83
N PRO A 14 -0.53 9.24 -59.52
CA PRO A 14 -0.43 10.00 -58.32
C PRO A 14 -0.25 9.00 -57.18
N SER A 15 0.77 9.18 -56.37
CA SER A 15 0.84 8.55 -55.08
C SER A 15 -0.48 8.81 -54.38
N LEU A 16 -1.38 7.84 -54.38
CA LEU A 16 -2.51 7.80 -53.47
C LEU A 16 -1.92 7.78 -52.05
N GLN A 17 -1.55 8.95 -51.55
CA GLN A 17 -1.48 9.14 -50.13
C GLN A 17 -2.91 8.93 -49.66
N ALA A 18 -3.16 7.77 -49.05
CA ALA A 18 -4.36 7.60 -48.24
C ALA A 18 -4.42 8.81 -47.31
N GLN A 19 -5.34 9.73 -47.53
CA GLN A 19 -5.61 10.77 -46.55
C GLN A 19 -5.90 10.03 -45.25
N ASP A 20 -5.09 10.31 -44.23
CA ASP A 20 -5.42 9.89 -42.88
C ASP A 20 -6.81 10.47 -42.59
N TYR A 21 -7.84 9.65 -42.70
CA TYR A 21 -9.25 10.05 -42.52
C TYR A 21 -9.47 10.61 -41.10
N PHE A 22 -8.58 10.27 -40.18
CA PHE A 22 -8.43 10.87 -38.87
C PHE A 22 -7.00 11.43 -38.78
N PRO A 23 -6.83 12.76 -38.93
CA PRO A 23 -5.52 13.36 -38.71
C PRO A 23 -5.03 12.98 -37.32
N ALA A 24 -3.87 12.33 -37.24
CA ALA A 24 -3.30 11.77 -36.02
C ALA A 24 -3.17 12.79 -34.86
N HIS A 25 -3.36 14.09 -35.16
CA HIS A 25 -3.15 15.18 -34.21
C HIS A 25 -4.14 16.36 -34.36
N SER A 26 -5.37 16.14 -34.84
CA SER A 26 -6.33 17.24 -34.86
C SER A 26 -6.59 17.73 -33.43
N GLU A 27 -5.81 18.73 -33.00
CA GLU A 27 -5.90 19.45 -31.73
C GLU A 27 -5.65 18.61 -30.46
N VAL A 28 -5.33 17.33 -30.55
CA VAL A 28 -4.87 16.56 -29.39
C VAL A 28 -3.45 17.01 -29.09
N LYS A 29 -3.29 17.85 -28.07
CA LYS A 29 -1.97 18.25 -27.59
C LYS A 29 -1.18 16.99 -27.26
N THR A 30 -0.09 16.75 -28.00
CA THR A 30 0.87 15.72 -27.66
C THR A 30 1.29 15.95 -26.21
N LYS A 31 1.15 14.94 -25.35
CA LYS A 31 1.50 15.07 -23.94
C LYS A 31 2.98 15.50 -23.88
N GLN A 32 3.24 16.72 -23.46
CA GLN A 32 4.62 17.20 -23.33
C GLN A 32 5.35 16.29 -22.36
N GLU A 33 6.53 15.82 -22.76
CA GLU A 33 7.45 15.14 -21.87
C GLU A 33 7.93 16.14 -20.83
N VAL A 34 7.52 15.96 -19.59
CA VAL A 34 7.90 16.85 -18.49
C VAL A 34 8.80 16.09 -17.55
N TYR A 35 10.07 16.52 -17.53
CA TYR A 35 10.99 16.06 -16.50
C TYR A 35 10.68 16.72 -15.15
N LYS A 36 10.78 15.94 -14.09
CA LYS A 36 10.70 16.43 -12.71
C LYS A 36 11.93 15.95 -11.96
N ALA A 37 12.63 16.88 -11.30
CA ALA A 37 13.81 16.61 -10.50
C ALA A 37 13.52 16.91 -9.02
N PHE A 38 13.81 15.95 -8.16
CA PHE A 38 13.69 16.06 -6.71
C PHE A 38 15.11 16.12 -6.14
N THR A 39 15.54 17.31 -5.72
CA THR A 39 16.92 17.59 -5.31
C THR A 39 17.05 17.68 -3.79
N ASN A 40 18.28 17.58 -3.28
CA ASN A 40 18.61 17.69 -1.85
C ASN A 40 17.82 16.71 -0.97
N ALA A 41 17.58 15.49 -1.45
CA ALA A 41 16.83 14.46 -0.73
C ALA A 41 17.76 13.46 -0.04
N THR A 42 17.30 12.88 1.07
CA THR A 42 17.76 11.58 1.53
C THR A 42 16.99 10.52 0.76
N LEU A 43 17.62 9.90 -0.23
CA LEU A 43 16.98 9.05 -1.22
C LEU A 43 17.22 7.58 -0.93
N HIS A 44 16.17 6.86 -0.55
CA HIS A 44 16.16 5.41 -0.40
C HIS A 44 15.75 4.78 -1.74
N ILE A 45 16.73 4.23 -2.47
CA ILE A 45 16.52 3.61 -3.80
C ILE A 45 15.75 2.30 -3.66
N ASP A 46 16.17 1.51 -2.70
CA ASP A 46 15.59 0.22 -2.30
C ASP A 46 15.85 0.00 -0.79
N ALA A 47 15.61 -1.20 -0.29
CA ALA A 47 15.76 -1.53 1.12
C ALA A 47 17.20 -1.41 1.65
N THR A 48 18.21 -1.43 0.79
CA THR A 48 19.63 -1.49 1.17
C THR A 48 20.44 -0.27 0.74
N THR A 49 19.94 0.50 -0.21
CA THR A 49 20.68 1.61 -0.85
C THR A 49 20.06 2.95 -0.47
N THR A 50 20.81 3.75 0.29
CA THR A 50 20.43 5.13 0.66
C THR A 50 21.51 6.11 0.25
N LEU A 51 21.12 7.25 -0.32
CA LEU A 51 22.00 8.35 -0.73
C LEU A 51 21.52 9.64 -0.08
N GLU A 52 22.40 10.35 0.62
CA GLU A 52 22.13 11.67 1.18
C GLU A 52 22.39 12.77 0.14
N LYS A 53 21.63 13.88 0.23
CA LYS A 53 21.74 15.03 -0.69
C LYS A 53 21.68 14.65 -2.16
N ALA A 54 20.91 13.62 -2.45
CA ALA A 54 20.77 13.05 -3.79
C ALA A 54 19.64 13.72 -4.58
N THR A 55 19.67 13.48 -5.88
CA THR A 55 18.62 13.89 -6.83
C THR A 55 17.97 12.64 -7.42
N LEU A 56 16.63 12.64 -7.47
CA LEU A 56 15.83 11.71 -8.25
C LEU A 56 15.26 12.44 -9.46
N LEU A 57 15.51 11.95 -10.67
CA LEU A 57 14.96 12.47 -11.92
C LEU A 57 13.94 11.51 -12.49
N ILE A 58 12.74 12.00 -12.76
CA ILE A 58 11.68 11.23 -13.39
C ILE A 58 11.22 11.91 -14.70
N LEU A 59 10.72 11.09 -15.62
CA LEU A 59 10.02 11.52 -16.83
C LEU A 59 8.66 10.83 -16.85
N ASN A 60 7.59 11.62 -16.79
CA ASN A 60 6.22 11.11 -16.67
C ASN A 60 6.07 10.11 -15.51
N ASP A 61 5.81 8.84 -15.80
CA ASP A 61 5.60 7.75 -14.84
C ASP A 61 6.85 6.88 -14.60
N LYS A 62 8.03 7.28 -15.11
CA LYS A 62 9.25 6.48 -15.05
C LYS A 62 10.41 7.21 -14.36
N VAL A 63 11.18 6.45 -13.60
CA VAL A 63 12.48 6.90 -13.11
C VAL A 63 13.48 6.93 -14.27
N VAL A 64 14.16 8.05 -14.44
CA VAL A 64 15.21 8.25 -15.47
C VAL A 64 16.58 7.97 -14.88
N SER A 65 16.90 8.66 -13.78
CA SER A 65 18.19 8.52 -13.10
C SER A 65 18.11 9.01 -11.67
N TYR A 66 19.09 8.63 -10.88
CA TYR A 66 19.29 9.10 -9.52
C TYR A 66 20.76 9.19 -9.16
N GLY A 67 21.13 9.97 -8.16
CA GLY A 67 22.50 10.06 -7.66
C GLY A 67 22.84 11.41 -7.06
N LEU A 68 24.11 11.55 -6.65
CA LEU A 68 24.64 12.81 -6.10
C LEU A 68 24.87 13.88 -7.18
N LYS A 69 25.15 13.44 -8.41
CA LYS A 69 25.37 14.30 -9.59
C LYS A 69 24.52 13.78 -10.73
N VAL A 70 23.32 14.34 -10.88
CA VAL A 70 22.40 14.01 -11.96
C VAL A 70 22.37 15.16 -12.94
N SER A 71 22.53 14.88 -14.23
CA SER A 71 22.33 15.89 -15.28
C SER A 71 20.83 16.16 -15.41
N ILE A 72 20.43 17.38 -15.06
CA ILE A 72 19.02 17.82 -15.11
C ILE A 72 18.78 18.49 -16.47
N PRO A 73 17.89 17.97 -17.33
CA PRO A 73 17.56 18.57 -18.62
C PRO A 73 17.00 19.99 -18.48
N ALA A 74 17.15 20.80 -19.53
CA ALA A 74 16.48 22.10 -19.61
C ALA A 74 14.95 21.92 -19.51
N ASN A 75 14.23 22.90 -18.96
CA ASN A 75 12.78 22.89 -18.74
C ASN A 75 12.28 21.80 -17.76
N THR A 76 13.15 21.27 -16.90
CA THR A 76 12.77 20.34 -15.81
C THR A 76 12.09 21.13 -14.68
N ILE A 77 10.98 20.62 -14.17
CA ILE A 77 10.37 21.13 -12.94
C ILE A 77 11.19 20.60 -11.75
N THR A 78 11.81 21.50 -11.00
CA THR A 78 12.68 21.13 -9.88
C THR A 78 11.98 21.37 -8.55
N TYR A 79 12.00 20.35 -7.69
CA TYR A 79 11.52 20.38 -6.31
C TYR A 79 12.73 20.24 -5.37
N ASP A 80 13.08 21.31 -4.65
CA ASP A 80 14.07 21.21 -3.57
C ASP A 80 13.39 20.61 -2.34
N LEU A 81 13.91 19.48 -1.87
CA LEU A 81 13.34 18.74 -0.75
C LEU A 81 13.97 19.10 0.60
N ASN A 82 15.03 19.92 0.59
CA ASN A 82 15.66 20.43 1.82
C ASN A 82 15.94 19.34 2.88
N GLY A 83 16.44 18.19 2.45
CA GLY A 83 16.77 17.05 3.32
C GLY A 83 15.63 16.08 3.61
N ALA A 84 14.41 16.32 3.11
CA ALA A 84 13.32 15.34 3.25
C ALA A 84 13.68 14.00 2.59
N HIS A 85 13.05 12.94 3.09
CA HIS A 85 13.32 11.58 2.64
C HIS A 85 12.41 11.19 1.48
N ILE A 86 12.96 10.46 0.51
CA ILE A 86 12.19 9.78 -0.54
C ILE A 86 12.29 8.27 -0.33
N TYR A 87 11.15 7.60 -0.27
CA TYR A 87 11.05 6.13 -0.21
C TYR A 87 10.24 5.58 -1.39
N PRO A 88 10.57 4.38 -1.92
CA PRO A 88 9.68 3.68 -2.84
C PRO A 88 8.30 3.51 -2.21
N SER A 89 7.23 3.62 -2.99
CA SER A 89 5.88 3.27 -2.53
C SER A 89 5.82 1.84 -2.03
N PHE A 90 5.08 1.61 -0.96
CA PHE A 90 4.78 0.26 -0.50
C PHE A 90 3.87 -0.45 -1.51
N VAL A 91 4.02 -1.76 -1.57
CA VAL A 91 3.25 -2.65 -2.45
C VAL A 91 2.45 -3.61 -1.57
N GLU A 92 1.12 -3.53 -1.66
CA GLU A 92 0.23 -4.50 -1.03
C GLU A 92 0.06 -5.71 -1.93
N VAL A 93 0.43 -6.89 -1.43
CA VAL A 93 0.47 -8.12 -2.23
C VAL A 93 -0.81 -8.94 -2.13
N PHE A 94 -1.63 -8.73 -1.09
CA PHE A 94 -2.80 -9.55 -0.82
C PHE A 94 -3.99 -8.73 -0.30
N SER A 95 -4.88 -8.31 -1.21
CA SER A 95 -5.99 -7.40 -0.92
C SER A 95 -7.26 -7.78 -1.68
N ASP A 96 -8.40 -7.22 -1.26
CA ASP A 96 -9.69 -7.20 -1.97
C ASP A 96 -10.08 -5.78 -2.42
N PHE A 97 -9.12 -4.86 -2.49
CA PHE A 97 -9.34 -3.46 -2.87
C PHE A 97 -10.10 -3.33 -4.19
N GLY A 98 -11.23 -2.64 -4.16
CA GLY A 98 -12.01 -2.31 -5.35
C GLY A 98 -12.67 -3.49 -6.06
N VAL A 99 -12.52 -4.72 -5.58
CA VAL A 99 -13.17 -5.90 -6.15
C VAL A 99 -14.52 -6.14 -5.48
N GLU A 100 -15.53 -6.44 -6.28
CA GLU A 100 -16.88 -6.72 -5.78
C GLU A 100 -16.86 -7.93 -4.82
N LYS A 101 -17.47 -7.74 -3.65
CA LYS A 101 -17.60 -8.83 -2.66
C LYS A 101 -18.55 -9.90 -3.16
N PRO A 102 -18.23 -11.18 -2.95
CA PRO A 102 -19.08 -12.28 -3.39
C PRO A 102 -20.42 -12.26 -2.64
N LYS A 103 -21.51 -12.47 -3.37
CA LYS A 103 -22.85 -12.56 -2.80
C LYS A 103 -23.04 -13.92 -2.16
N ARG A 104 -23.32 -13.95 -0.86
CA ARG A 104 -23.58 -15.19 -0.14
C ARG A 104 -24.92 -15.80 -0.58
N VAL A 105 -24.89 -17.07 -0.95
CA VAL A 105 -26.10 -17.86 -1.18
C VAL A 105 -26.61 -18.41 0.16
N SER A 106 -27.88 -18.19 0.47
CA SER A 106 -28.53 -18.81 1.62
C SER A 106 -29.09 -20.17 1.23
N SER A 107 -28.75 -21.24 1.95
CA SER A 107 -29.39 -22.53 1.78
C SER A 107 -30.57 -22.65 2.76
N SER A 108 -31.76 -22.92 2.25
CA SER A 108 -32.90 -23.32 3.07
C SER A 108 -32.97 -24.85 3.05
N GLY A 109 -32.58 -25.49 4.16
CA GLY A 109 -32.61 -26.94 4.28
C GLY A 109 -31.26 -27.63 4.21
N ARG A 110 -31.23 -28.93 3.89
CA ARG A 110 -30.00 -29.72 3.79
C ARG A 110 -29.25 -29.37 2.52
N SER A 111 -28.03 -28.88 2.67
CA SER A 111 -27.17 -28.59 1.52
C SER A 111 -26.78 -29.85 0.76
N PRO A 112 -26.96 -29.91 -0.56
CA PRO A 112 -26.57 -31.06 -1.37
C PRO A 112 -25.04 -31.22 -1.40
N GLN A 113 -24.57 -32.43 -1.66
CA GLN A 113 -23.15 -32.69 -1.80
C GLN A 113 -22.58 -32.06 -3.07
N TYR A 114 -23.36 -32.08 -4.14
CA TYR A 114 -23.06 -31.47 -5.43
C TYR A 114 -24.27 -30.67 -5.89
N GLU A 115 -24.05 -29.43 -6.25
CA GLU A 115 -25.06 -28.54 -6.79
C GLU A 115 -24.41 -27.57 -7.78
N PRO A 116 -24.60 -27.76 -9.08
CA PRO A 116 -24.09 -26.83 -10.07
C PRO A 116 -24.92 -25.53 -10.01
N THR A 117 -24.27 -24.42 -9.66
CA THR A 117 -24.91 -23.10 -9.62
C THR A 117 -24.48 -22.20 -10.77
N ARG A 118 -23.51 -22.63 -11.58
CA ARG A 118 -22.93 -21.89 -12.69
C ARG A 118 -23.25 -22.55 -14.02
N GLU A 119 -23.34 -21.72 -15.08
CA GLU A 119 -23.42 -22.25 -16.45
C GLU A 119 -22.12 -22.92 -16.89
N GLY A 120 -22.22 -24.05 -17.54
CA GLY A 120 -21.10 -24.87 -18.00
C GLY A 120 -20.81 -26.04 -17.08
N PHE A 121 -19.76 -26.79 -17.40
CA PHE A 121 -19.35 -27.95 -16.62
C PHE A 121 -18.32 -27.55 -15.58
N TYR A 122 -18.62 -27.83 -14.33
CA TYR A 122 -17.76 -27.68 -13.14
C TYR A 122 -18.10 -28.80 -12.19
N TRP A 123 -17.14 -29.60 -11.79
CA TRP A 123 -17.46 -30.68 -10.89
C TRP A 123 -17.55 -30.25 -9.40
N ASN A 124 -17.01 -29.07 -9.06
CA ASN A 124 -17.15 -28.50 -7.72
C ASN A 124 -17.24 -26.97 -7.74
N ASP A 125 -18.29 -26.41 -7.16
CA ASP A 125 -18.59 -24.99 -7.17
C ASP A 125 -17.67 -24.14 -6.29
N HIS A 126 -16.88 -24.75 -5.42
CA HIS A 126 -15.87 -24.05 -4.62
C HIS A 126 -14.53 -23.89 -5.34
N ILE A 127 -14.40 -24.48 -6.53
CA ILE A 127 -13.27 -24.32 -7.43
C ILE A 127 -13.65 -23.29 -8.50
N ARG A 128 -13.18 -22.04 -8.34
CA ARG A 128 -13.59 -20.87 -9.14
C ARG A 128 -12.41 -20.13 -9.80
N PRO A 129 -11.49 -20.83 -10.45
CA PRO A 129 -10.29 -20.21 -11.05
C PRO A 129 -10.63 -19.33 -12.25
N ASP A 130 -11.81 -19.47 -12.83
CA ASP A 130 -12.33 -18.66 -13.93
C ASP A 130 -12.80 -17.26 -13.50
N THR A 131 -12.76 -16.94 -12.21
CA THR A 131 -13.01 -15.59 -11.71
C THR A 131 -11.84 -14.67 -12.05
N GLU A 132 -12.10 -13.57 -12.74
CA GLU A 132 -11.09 -12.58 -13.09
C GLU A 132 -11.32 -11.28 -12.32
N ALA A 133 -10.39 -10.90 -11.45
CA ALA A 133 -10.50 -9.68 -10.65
C ALA A 133 -10.65 -8.43 -11.53
N ALA A 134 -10.03 -8.41 -12.71
CA ALA A 134 -10.12 -7.30 -13.66
C ALA A 134 -11.56 -6.99 -14.11
N GLN A 135 -12.42 -8.02 -14.22
CA GLN A 135 -13.81 -7.85 -14.62
C GLN A 135 -14.71 -7.38 -13.47
N LEU A 136 -14.29 -7.61 -12.22
CA LEU A 136 -15.04 -7.28 -11.00
C LEU A 136 -14.54 -5.99 -10.35
N PHE A 137 -13.52 -5.37 -10.94
CA PHE A 137 -12.83 -4.24 -10.34
C PHE A 137 -13.52 -2.91 -10.60
N SER A 138 -13.68 -2.14 -9.54
CA SER A 138 -14.11 -0.74 -9.57
C SER A 138 -13.20 0.11 -8.69
N TYR A 139 -12.58 1.15 -9.27
CA TYR A 139 -11.63 1.97 -8.53
C TYR A 139 -12.30 2.79 -7.43
N ALA A 140 -12.01 2.45 -6.18
CA ALA A 140 -12.54 3.10 -5.00
C ALA A 140 -11.64 4.26 -4.55
N LYS A 141 -11.85 5.48 -5.08
CA LYS A 141 -11.00 6.65 -4.86
C LYS A 141 -10.72 6.96 -3.38
N LYS A 142 -11.74 6.89 -2.51
CA LYS A 142 -11.57 7.15 -1.07
C LYS A 142 -10.68 6.09 -0.41
N SER A 143 -10.89 4.84 -0.72
CA SER A 143 -10.05 3.74 -0.19
C SER A 143 -8.62 3.84 -0.74
N ALA A 144 -8.44 4.21 -2.01
CA ALA A 144 -7.12 4.45 -2.59
C ALA A 144 -6.37 5.57 -1.86
N ASP A 145 -7.07 6.62 -1.45
CA ASP A 145 -6.50 7.72 -0.67
C ASP A 145 -6.04 7.25 0.72
N ASP A 146 -6.81 6.39 1.39
CA ASP A 146 -6.44 5.81 2.68
C ASP A 146 -5.19 4.91 2.56
N TYR A 147 -5.08 4.11 1.49
CA TYR A 147 -3.88 3.34 1.19
C TYR A 147 -2.65 4.23 0.95
N ARG A 148 -2.78 5.28 0.12
CA ARG A 148 -1.68 6.21 -0.16
C ARG A 148 -1.21 6.94 1.10
N LYS A 149 -2.11 7.36 1.99
CA LYS A 149 -1.77 7.94 3.30
C LYS A 149 -0.97 7.00 4.19
N ALA A 150 -1.21 5.69 4.06
CA ALA A 150 -0.43 4.67 4.76
C ALA A 150 0.93 4.37 4.10
N GLY A 151 1.20 4.92 2.90
CA GLY A 151 2.42 4.72 2.12
C GLY A 151 2.29 3.68 1.00
N VAL A 152 1.11 3.09 0.81
CA VAL A 152 0.87 2.07 -0.22
C VAL A 152 0.45 2.75 -1.53
N GLY A 153 1.25 2.61 -2.58
CA GLY A 153 0.96 3.17 -3.91
C GLY A 153 0.50 2.14 -4.93
N ILE A 154 0.70 0.86 -4.65
CA ILE A 154 0.39 -0.25 -5.56
C ILE A 154 -0.29 -1.35 -4.77
N VAL A 155 -1.36 -1.90 -5.34
CA VAL A 155 -2.16 -2.96 -4.70
C VAL A 155 -2.38 -4.11 -5.66
N ASN A 156 -2.12 -5.33 -5.21
CA ASN A 156 -2.53 -6.55 -5.89
C ASN A 156 -3.84 -7.03 -5.25
N THR A 157 -4.90 -7.11 -6.03
CA THR A 157 -6.26 -7.34 -5.53
C THR A 157 -6.93 -8.51 -6.23
N HIS A 158 -7.82 -9.22 -5.51
CA HIS A 158 -8.56 -10.38 -6.04
C HIS A 158 -9.90 -10.53 -5.32
N GLN A 159 -10.78 -11.37 -5.84
CA GLN A 159 -11.98 -11.76 -5.10
C GLN A 159 -11.66 -12.87 -4.10
N SER A 160 -11.74 -12.57 -2.81
CA SER A 160 -11.43 -13.52 -1.72
C SER A 160 -12.54 -14.56 -1.52
N ASP A 161 -12.78 -15.43 -2.51
CA ASP A 161 -13.85 -16.44 -2.45
C ASP A 161 -13.48 -17.75 -3.14
N GLY A 162 -13.69 -18.86 -2.45
CA GLY A 162 -13.44 -20.20 -2.98
C GLY A 162 -12.06 -20.78 -2.66
N ILE A 163 -11.87 -22.05 -3.03
CA ILE A 163 -10.63 -22.80 -2.83
C ILE A 163 -9.61 -22.47 -3.91
N ALA A 164 -10.01 -22.45 -5.18
CA ALA A 164 -9.29 -21.74 -6.24
C ALA A 164 -10.09 -20.47 -6.55
N ARG A 165 -9.47 -19.28 -6.39
CA ARG A 165 -10.17 -17.99 -6.37
C ARG A 165 -10.07 -17.19 -7.66
N GLY A 166 -9.32 -17.67 -8.65
CA GLY A 166 -9.09 -16.99 -9.91
C GLY A 166 -7.89 -16.06 -9.91
N THR A 167 -7.91 -15.09 -10.82
CA THR A 167 -6.78 -14.19 -11.06
C THR A 167 -6.83 -12.92 -10.24
N GLY A 168 -5.64 -12.37 -9.96
CA GLY A 168 -5.46 -11.05 -9.37
C GLY A 168 -5.28 -9.96 -10.42
N LEU A 169 -5.43 -8.73 -9.95
CA LEU A 169 -5.24 -7.49 -10.69
C LEU A 169 -4.24 -6.61 -9.93
N LEU A 170 -3.17 -6.18 -10.61
CA LEU A 170 -2.18 -5.25 -10.04
C LEU A 170 -2.47 -3.82 -10.48
N VAL A 171 -2.73 -2.94 -9.52
CA VAL A 171 -3.21 -1.58 -9.76
C VAL A 171 -2.33 -0.55 -9.06
N ALA A 172 -1.97 0.52 -9.79
CA ALA A 172 -1.41 1.73 -9.20
C ALA A 172 -2.54 2.61 -8.65
N LEU A 173 -2.39 3.10 -7.43
CA LEU A 173 -3.40 3.91 -6.74
C LEU A 173 -3.28 5.39 -7.15
N ASP A 174 -3.54 5.67 -8.41
CA ASP A 174 -3.44 7.01 -9.01
C ASP A 174 -4.81 7.53 -9.43
N ASP A 175 -5.23 8.65 -8.86
CA ASP A 175 -6.53 9.29 -9.15
C ASP A 175 -6.53 10.05 -10.49
N HIS A 176 -5.37 10.39 -11.02
CA HIS A 176 -5.20 11.23 -12.21
C HIS A 176 -5.03 10.44 -13.51
N SER A 177 -4.72 9.15 -13.40
CA SER A 177 -4.57 8.29 -14.57
C SER A 177 -5.91 7.74 -15.07
N ASP A 178 -5.98 7.52 -16.39
CA ASP A 178 -7.04 6.73 -16.99
C ASP A 178 -7.00 5.28 -16.47
N ALA A 179 -8.12 4.57 -16.55
CA ALA A 179 -8.23 3.19 -16.06
C ALA A 179 -7.13 2.28 -16.63
N SER A 180 -6.86 2.38 -17.95
CA SER A 180 -5.83 1.58 -18.62
C SER A 180 -4.39 1.83 -18.13
N LYS A 181 -4.08 3.06 -17.72
CA LYS A 181 -2.74 3.42 -17.19
C LYS A 181 -2.58 3.05 -15.73
N ARG A 182 -3.69 2.91 -15.02
CA ARG A 182 -3.74 2.53 -13.62
C ARG A 182 -3.48 1.05 -13.43
N ILE A 183 -3.95 0.22 -14.37
CA ILE A 183 -3.71 -1.23 -14.37
C ILE A 183 -2.27 -1.49 -14.81
N ILE A 184 -1.48 -2.14 -13.94
CA ILE A 184 -0.12 -2.56 -14.23
C ILE A 184 -0.13 -3.95 -14.86
N ASP A 185 -0.99 -4.85 -14.34
CA ASP A 185 -1.18 -6.21 -14.86
C ASP A 185 -2.60 -6.68 -14.54
N ASP A 186 -3.35 -7.06 -15.56
CA ASP A 186 -4.74 -7.49 -15.43
C ASP A 186 -4.88 -8.97 -15.02
N ARG A 187 -3.78 -9.72 -15.06
CA ARG A 187 -3.68 -11.14 -14.61
C ARG A 187 -2.39 -11.38 -13.82
N SER A 188 -2.21 -10.62 -12.75
CA SER A 188 -0.97 -10.53 -11.98
C SER A 188 -0.59 -11.80 -11.22
N SER A 189 -1.56 -12.62 -10.84
CA SER A 189 -1.38 -13.76 -9.94
C SER A 189 -2.59 -14.69 -9.96
N ALA A 190 -2.44 -15.90 -9.41
CA ALA A 190 -3.54 -16.83 -9.14
C ALA A 190 -3.68 -17.08 -7.64
N TYR A 191 -4.90 -17.18 -7.16
CA TYR A 191 -5.20 -17.25 -5.72
C TYR A 191 -5.87 -18.54 -5.31
N PHE A 192 -5.47 -19.07 -4.16
CA PHE A 192 -5.96 -20.31 -3.57
C PHE A 192 -6.23 -20.15 -2.08
N SER A 193 -7.05 -21.05 -1.53
CA SER A 193 -7.27 -21.15 -0.09
C SER A 193 -7.80 -22.54 0.32
N PHE A 194 -8.04 -22.71 1.62
CA PHE A 194 -8.80 -23.84 2.15
C PHE A 194 -10.27 -23.50 2.41
N THR A 195 -10.70 -22.28 2.09
CA THR A 195 -12.06 -21.77 2.40
C THR A 195 -13.01 -21.98 1.23
N LYS A 196 -14.19 -22.51 1.52
CA LYS A 196 -15.26 -22.69 0.52
C LYS A 196 -15.77 -21.36 0.00
N SER A 197 -16.26 -21.36 -1.24
CA SER A 197 -17.01 -20.22 -1.77
C SER A 197 -18.31 -19.99 -1.00
N VAL A 198 -18.60 -18.72 -0.70
CA VAL A 198 -19.89 -18.31 -0.13
C VAL A 198 -20.99 -18.22 -1.19
N GLN A 199 -20.65 -18.32 -2.46
CA GLN A 199 -21.57 -18.24 -3.60
C GLN A 199 -22.19 -19.60 -3.97
N SER A 200 -21.93 -20.65 -3.16
CA SER A 200 -22.50 -21.99 -3.38
C SER A 200 -23.03 -22.57 -2.08
N SER A 201 -24.13 -23.28 -2.19
CA SER A 201 -24.69 -24.08 -1.10
C SER A 201 -24.12 -25.50 -1.03
N GLN A 202 -23.25 -25.90 -1.95
CA GLN A 202 -22.64 -27.21 -1.98
C GLN A 202 -21.93 -27.55 -0.66
N SER A 203 -22.23 -28.71 -0.08
CA SER A 203 -21.73 -29.09 1.25
C SER A 203 -20.29 -29.59 1.23
N TYR A 204 -19.88 -30.28 0.16
CA TYR A 204 -18.51 -30.78 0.04
C TYR A 204 -17.56 -29.72 -0.57
N PRO A 205 -16.39 -29.47 0.03
CA PRO A 205 -15.80 -30.12 1.20
C PRO A 205 -16.37 -29.60 2.53
N GLY A 206 -16.53 -30.49 3.53
CA GLY A 206 -17.07 -30.17 4.86
C GLY A 206 -16.00 -29.90 5.93
N SER A 207 -14.72 -30.01 5.59
CA SER A 207 -13.60 -29.87 6.53
C SER A 207 -12.31 -29.45 5.81
N LEU A 208 -11.31 -29.04 6.60
CA LEU A 208 -9.96 -28.76 6.08
C LEU A 208 -9.33 -29.97 5.37
N MET A 209 -9.56 -31.19 5.90
CA MET A 209 -9.13 -32.42 5.22
C MET A 209 -9.81 -32.58 3.87
N GLY A 210 -11.12 -32.35 3.81
CA GLY A 210 -11.88 -32.38 2.55
C GLY A 210 -11.39 -31.31 1.56
N ALA A 211 -11.13 -30.08 2.01
CA ALA A 211 -10.57 -29.04 1.15
C ALA A 211 -9.16 -29.41 0.61
N THR A 212 -8.34 -30.01 1.47
CA THR A 212 -7.01 -30.52 1.07
C THR A 212 -7.12 -31.66 0.04
N ALA A 213 -8.05 -32.58 0.25
CA ALA A 213 -8.31 -33.70 -0.69
C ALA A 213 -8.84 -33.18 -2.03
N LEU A 214 -9.80 -32.25 -1.99
CA LEU A 214 -10.34 -31.61 -3.19
C LEU A 214 -9.26 -30.89 -4.01
N LEU A 215 -8.40 -30.10 -3.35
CA LEU A 215 -7.33 -29.38 -4.04
C LEU A 215 -6.33 -30.35 -4.70
N ARG A 216 -5.98 -31.45 -4.02
CA ARG A 216 -5.15 -32.51 -4.62
C ARG A 216 -5.81 -33.17 -5.81
N GLN A 217 -7.10 -33.47 -5.71
CA GLN A 217 -7.87 -34.03 -6.81
C GLN A 217 -7.85 -33.10 -8.02
N VAL A 218 -8.11 -31.79 -7.80
CA VAL A 218 -8.06 -30.77 -8.86
C VAL A 218 -6.69 -30.76 -9.58
N TYR A 219 -5.56 -30.88 -8.85
CA TYR A 219 -4.24 -30.95 -9.49
C TYR A 219 -4.00 -32.23 -10.28
N HIS A 220 -4.52 -33.38 -9.82
CA HIS A 220 -4.45 -34.62 -10.57
C HIS A 220 -5.33 -34.55 -11.82
N ASP A 221 -6.54 -34.01 -11.70
CA ASP A 221 -7.44 -33.82 -12.83
C ASP A 221 -6.84 -32.84 -13.86
N LEU A 222 -6.22 -31.77 -13.40
CA LEU A 222 -5.51 -30.81 -14.26
C LEU A 222 -4.34 -31.45 -15.02
N ASP A 223 -3.56 -32.31 -14.35
CA ASP A 223 -2.47 -33.05 -15.01
C ASP A 223 -3.00 -34.02 -16.06
N TRP A 224 -4.10 -34.71 -15.75
CA TRP A 224 -4.78 -35.62 -16.69
C TRP A 224 -5.38 -34.84 -17.87
N TYR A 225 -6.08 -33.74 -17.61
CA TYR A 225 -6.71 -32.87 -18.60
C TYR A 225 -5.67 -32.25 -19.55
N SER A 226 -4.54 -31.80 -19.02
CA SER A 226 -3.45 -31.18 -19.79
C SER A 226 -2.78 -32.16 -20.80
N LYS A 227 -2.95 -33.46 -20.62
CA LYS A 227 -2.46 -34.51 -21.56
C LYS A 227 -3.41 -34.77 -22.71
N GLY A 228 -4.48 -33.97 -22.86
CA GLY A 228 -5.44 -34.11 -23.97
C GLY A 228 -6.56 -35.12 -23.71
N ASN A 229 -6.70 -35.65 -22.49
CA ASN A 229 -7.78 -36.56 -22.14
C ASN A 229 -9.06 -35.76 -21.84
N ILE A 230 -9.65 -35.16 -22.86
CA ILE A 230 -10.79 -34.25 -22.72
C ILE A 230 -12.05 -34.95 -23.23
N GLU A 231 -12.87 -35.46 -22.33
CA GLU A 231 -14.20 -35.98 -22.68
C GLU A 231 -15.23 -34.83 -22.66
N THR A 232 -15.11 -33.93 -21.69
CA THR A 232 -15.97 -32.75 -21.52
C THR A 232 -15.11 -31.55 -21.19
N LYS A 233 -15.40 -30.41 -21.82
CA LYS A 233 -14.72 -29.16 -21.55
C LYS A 233 -15.02 -28.68 -20.13
N ASP A 234 -14.04 -28.71 -19.24
CA ASP A 234 -14.13 -28.19 -17.87
C ASP A 234 -13.52 -26.79 -17.81
N ARG A 235 -14.37 -25.79 -17.55
CA ARG A 235 -13.95 -24.37 -17.49
C ARG A 235 -12.98 -24.08 -16.35
N ALA A 236 -13.12 -24.79 -15.23
CA ALA A 236 -12.21 -24.60 -14.10
C ALA A 236 -10.80 -25.14 -14.42
N LEU A 237 -10.71 -26.32 -15.04
CA LEU A 237 -9.43 -26.91 -15.43
C LEU A 237 -8.74 -26.09 -16.53
N GLU A 238 -9.49 -25.56 -17.50
CA GLU A 238 -8.92 -24.64 -18.51
C GLU A 238 -8.36 -23.37 -17.89
N ALA A 239 -9.12 -22.74 -16.99
CA ALA A 239 -8.67 -21.54 -16.29
C ALA A 239 -7.41 -21.82 -15.47
N LEU A 240 -7.37 -22.92 -14.70
CA LEU A 240 -6.19 -23.34 -13.94
C LEU A 240 -4.97 -23.60 -14.83
N GLN A 241 -5.17 -24.25 -15.99
CA GLN A 241 -4.10 -24.48 -16.96
C GLN A 241 -3.49 -23.18 -17.46
N ASN A 242 -4.34 -22.18 -17.77
CA ASN A 242 -3.93 -20.87 -18.25
C ASN A 242 -3.27 -20.00 -17.16
N GLN A 243 -3.42 -20.37 -15.90
CA GLN A 243 -2.86 -19.65 -14.74
C GLN A 243 -1.59 -20.29 -14.17
N ARG A 244 -1.13 -21.42 -14.70
CA ARG A 244 0.02 -22.15 -14.15
C ARG A 244 1.31 -21.34 -14.12
N SER A 245 1.49 -20.42 -15.05
CA SER A 245 2.69 -19.57 -15.17
C SER A 245 2.63 -18.32 -14.30
N LEU A 246 1.46 -17.98 -13.75
CA LEU A 246 1.30 -16.82 -12.89
C LEU A 246 1.91 -17.07 -11.51
N PRO A 247 2.34 -16.03 -10.79
CA PRO A 247 2.60 -16.11 -9.36
C PRO A 247 1.42 -16.73 -8.60
N GLN A 248 1.71 -17.73 -7.76
CA GLN A 248 0.70 -18.51 -7.05
C GLN A 248 0.63 -18.07 -5.58
N LEU A 249 -0.49 -17.51 -5.17
CA LEU A 249 -0.72 -17.02 -3.82
C LEU A 249 -1.74 -17.90 -3.10
N PHE A 250 -1.48 -18.20 -1.84
CA PHE A 250 -2.33 -19.11 -1.06
C PHE A 250 -2.71 -18.51 0.29
N ASP A 251 -3.99 -18.32 0.56
CA ASP A 251 -4.51 -17.96 1.87
C ASP A 251 -4.67 -19.22 2.72
N ALA A 252 -3.73 -19.46 3.62
CA ALA A 252 -3.74 -20.65 4.45
C ALA A 252 -4.66 -20.54 5.68
N GLY A 253 -5.07 -19.32 6.04
CA GLY A 253 -5.75 -19.08 7.31
C GLY A 253 -4.83 -19.35 8.51
N ALA A 254 -5.42 -19.73 9.64
CA ALA A 254 -4.72 -19.89 10.91
C ALA A 254 -4.16 -21.31 11.16
N ASN A 255 -3.49 -21.47 12.29
CA ASN A 255 -3.10 -22.75 12.90
C ASN A 255 -2.09 -23.61 12.12
N GLY A 256 -1.00 -23.01 11.62
CA GLY A 256 0.08 -23.74 10.94
C GLY A 256 -0.30 -24.31 9.57
N ASN A 257 -1.41 -23.87 9.00
CA ASN A 257 -1.82 -24.28 7.67
C ASN A 257 -0.88 -23.78 6.57
N THR A 258 -0.06 -22.76 6.86
CA THR A 258 1.03 -22.28 6.00
C THR A 258 1.91 -23.44 5.54
N VAL A 259 2.40 -24.25 6.48
CA VAL A 259 3.24 -25.42 6.15
C VAL A 259 2.47 -26.47 5.33
N ARG A 260 1.16 -26.63 5.60
CA ARG A 260 0.29 -27.56 4.84
C ARG A 260 0.14 -27.11 3.40
N ALA A 261 -0.13 -25.82 3.16
CA ALA A 261 -0.24 -25.24 1.81
C ALA A 261 1.08 -25.42 1.03
N LEU A 262 2.21 -25.07 1.65
CA LEU A 262 3.54 -25.25 1.04
C LEU A 262 3.85 -26.71 0.68
N LYS A 263 3.47 -27.68 1.53
CA LYS A 263 3.64 -29.11 1.24
C LYS A 263 2.79 -29.58 0.06
N ILE A 264 1.56 -29.08 -0.06
CA ILE A 264 0.70 -29.36 -1.22
C ILE A 264 1.35 -28.78 -2.49
N GLY A 265 1.76 -27.50 -2.46
CA GLY A 265 2.44 -26.87 -3.61
C GLY A 265 3.64 -27.70 -4.06
N ARG A 266 4.53 -28.09 -3.11
CA ARG A 266 5.69 -28.93 -3.42
C ARG A 266 5.32 -30.29 -4.04
N GLN A 267 4.21 -30.90 -3.61
CA GLN A 267 3.72 -32.18 -4.15
C GLN A 267 3.41 -32.08 -5.65
N PHE A 268 2.90 -30.91 -6.11
CA PHE A 268 2.45 -30.70 -7.49
C PHE A 268 3.36 -29.75 -8.28
N GLY A 269 4.55 -29.43 -7.75
CA GLY A 269 5.50 -28.53 -8.42
C GLY A 269 5.04 -27.08 -8.50
N VAL A 270 4.19 -26.65 -7.55
CA VAL A 270 3.67 -25.28 -7.44
C VAL A 270 4.37 -24.54 -6.31
N ASN A 271 4.92 -23.38 -6.61
CA ASN A 271 5.60 -22.52 -5.64
C ASN A 271 4.61 -21.48 -5.08
N TYR A 272 3.93 -21.82 -4.00
CA TYR A 272 3.03 -20.89 -3.32
C TYR A 272 3.79 -19.86 -2.50
N SER A 273 3.45 -18.57 -2.65
CA SER A 273 3.67 -17.57 -1.61
C SER A 273 2.43 -17.55 -0.71
N VAL A 274 2.62 -17.93 0.55
CA VAL A 274 1.49 -18.23 1.44
C VAL A 274 1.23 -17.09 2.39
N LEU A 275 -0.02 -16.61 2.42
CA LEU A 275 -0.51 -15.73 3.49
C LEU A 275 -0.69 -16.57 4.75
N GLY A 276 0.09 -16.25 5.75
CA GLY A 276 0.05 -16.86 7.06
C GLY A 276 -0.85 -16.12 8.05
N SER A 277 -0.70 -16.43 9.31
CA SER A 277 -1.56 -15.91 10.39
C SER A 277 -0.83 -15.08 11.45
N GLY A 278 0.47 -14.79 11.26
CA GLY A 278 1.30 -14.07 12.24
C GLY A 278 1.88 -14.96 13.35
N ASP A 279 1.74 -16.28 13.23
CA ASP A 279 2.27 -17.27 14.16
C ASP A 279 3.39 -18.15 13.56
N GLU A 280 3.99 -17.72 12.45
CA GLU A 280 5.02 -18.44 11.67
C GLU A 280 6.27 -18.73 12.50
N TYR A 281 6.56 -17.95 13.54
CA TYR A 281 7.63 -18.19 14.51
C TYR A 281 7.56 -19.58 15.17
N ASN A 282 6.38 -20.22 15.19
CA ASN A 282 6.20 -21.58 15.68
C ASN A 282 6.69 -22.66 14.71
N TYR A 283 6.86 -22.34 13.42
CA TYR A 283 7.05 -23.29 12.32
C TYR A 283 8.33 -23.02 11.51
N VAL A 284 9.27 -22.30 12.07
CA VAL A 284 10.52 -21.88 11.41
C VAL A 284 11.29 -23.05 10.81
N ARG A 285 11.37 -24.18 11.55
CA ARG A 285 12.07 -25.38 11.11
C ARG A 285 11.47 -25.95 9.83
N GLU A 286 10.15 -25.96 9.74
CA GLU A 286 9.40 -26.44 8.58
C GLU A 286 9.49 -25.45 7.43
N LEU A 287 9.37 -24.15 7.72
CA LEU A 287 9.40 -23.08 6.70
C LEU A 287 10.77 -22.99 6.00
N LYS A 288 11.87 -23.22 6.71
CA LYS A 288 13.23 -23.27 6.12
C LYS A 288 13.39 -24.27 4.97
N GLN A 289 12.49 -25.24 4.84
CA GLN A 289 12.52 -26.22 3.76
C GLN A 289 11.97 -25.68 2.44
N PHE A 290 11.48 -24.42 2.43
CA PHE A 290 10.88 -23.76 1.26
C PHE A 290 11.62 -22.45 0.97
N THR A 291 11.70 -22.10 -0.31
CA THR A 291 12.42 -20.90 -0.76
C THR A 291 11.49 -19.73 -1.08
N THR A 292 10.20 -19.99 -1.23
CA THR A 292 9.19 -18.95 -1.53
C THR A 292 8.98 -18.04 -0.32
N PRO A 293 8.85 -16.72 -0.52
CA PRO A 293 8.53 -15.81 0.57
C PRO A 293 7.16 -16.10 1.17
N VAL A 294 7.03 -15.86 2.48
CA VAL A 294 5.76 -15.94 3.22
C VAL A 294 5.14 -14.53 3.27
N ILE A 295 3.83 -14.42 3.18
CA ILE A 295 3.11 -13.16 3.37
C ILE A 295 2.59 -13.14 4.81
N ILE A 296 3.02 -12.17 5.62
CA ILE A 296 2.67 -12.11 7.04
C ILE A 296 1.84 -10.87 7.35
N PRO A 297 0.71 -11.03 8.06
CA PRO A 297 -0.12 -9.92 8.46
C PRO A 297 0.50 -9.16 9.63
N LEU A 298 0.20 -7.87 9.71
CA LEU A 298 0.63 -6.98 10.79
C LEU A 298 -0.48 -6.72 11.83
N ASN A 299 -1.48 -7.58 11.91
CA ASN A 299 -2.62 -7.49 12.82
C ASN A 299 -2.30 -8.11 14.19
N PHE A 300 -1.41 -7.50 14.93
CA PHE A 300 -1.00 -8.00 16.25
C PHE A 300 -2.18 -8.10 17.23
N PRO A 301 -2.22 -9.14 18.08
CA PRO A 301 -3.22 -9.27 19.11
C PRO A 301 -3.22 -8.07 20.06
N LYS A 302 -4.40 -7.64 20.48
CA LYS A 302 -4.55 -6.58 21.48
C LYS A 302 -4.17 -7.14 22.87
N ALA A 303 -3.76 -6.25 23.76
CA ALA A 303 -3.58 -6.59 25.16
C ALA A 303 -4.90 -7.08 25.76
N TYR A 304 -4.82 -8.10 26.60
CA TYR A 304 -5.98 -8.59 27.34
C TYR A 304 -6.36 -7.61 28.44
N ASP A 305 -7.65 -7.44 28.66
CA ASP A 305 -8.13 -6.72 29.84
C ASP A 305 -8.00 -7.64 31.06
N LEU A 306 -7.14 -7.26 31.98
CA LEU A 306 -6.86 -7.96 33.23
C LEU A 306 -7.24 -7.12 34.45
N SER A 307 -8.12 -6.13 34.27
CA SER A 307 -8.59 -5.27 35.36
C SER A 307 -9.39 -6.03 36.43
N ASP A 308 -10.06 -7.12 36.03
CA ASP A 308 -10.67 -8.09 36.93
C ASP A 308 -9.83 -9.37 36.98
N PRO A 309 -9.39 -9.83 38.17
CA PRO A 309 -8.63 -11.09 38.32
C PRO A 309 -9.29 -12.31 37.68
N VAL A 310 -10.61 -12.36 37.62
CA VAL A 310 -11.36 -13.44 36.98
C VAL A 310 -11.05 -13.54 35.49
N TYR A 311 -10.86 -12.41 34.80
CA TYR A 311 -10.51 -12.42 33.37
C TYR A 311 -9.13 -13.03 33.11
N ALA A 312 -8.21 -12.92 34.05
CA ALA A 312 -6.89 -13.53 33.92
C ALA A 312 -6.93 -15.05 33.84
N GLU A 313 -7.91 -15.68 34.51
CA GLU A 313 -8.07 -17.15 34.50
C GLU A 313 -8.55 -17.69 33.14
N TYR A 314 -9.19 -16.85 32.32
CA TYR A 314 -9.65 -17.24 30.99
C TYR A 314 -8.60 -17.08 29.88
N VAL A 315 -7.48 -16.39 30.15
CA VAL A 315 -6.41 -16.21 29.16
C VAL A 315 -5.52 -17.43 29.14
N SER A 316 -5.51 -18.16 28.04
CA SER A 316 -4.66 -19.35 27.91
C SER A 316 -3.17 -18.95 27.78
N LEU A 317 -2.27 -19.83 28.24
CA LEU A 317 -0.83 -19.64 28.04
C LEU A 317 -0.46 -19.51 26.55
N LYS A 318 -1.18 -20.20 25.66
CA LYS A 318 -1.00 -20.11 24.22
C LYS A 318 -1.29 -18.69 23.73
N ASP A 319 -2.38 -18.10 24.20
CA ASP A 319 -2.81 -16.75 23.77
C ASP A 319 -1.87 -15.67 24.31
N MET A 320 -1.42 -15.80 25.56
CA MET A 320 -0.42 -14.91 26.14
C MET A 320 0.92 -14.98 25.38
N ARG A 321 1.38 -16.19 25.03
CA ARG A 321 2.58 -16.37 24.22
C ARG A 321 2.43 -15.76 22.85
N HIS A 322 1.29 -15.94 22.20
CA HIS A 322 1.03 -15.34 20.90
C HIS A 322 1.01 -13.81 20.97
N TRP A 323 0.33 -13.24 21.95
CA TRP A 323 0.34 -11.79 22.17
C TRP A 323 1.76 -11.23 22.36
N TYR A 324 2.59 -11.93 23.12
CA TYR A 324 3.98 -11.52 23.37
C TYR A 324 4.87 -11.66 22.13
N GLN A 325 4.74 -12.78 21.39
CA GLN A 325 5.64 -13.14 20.29
C GLN A 325 5.22 -12.57 18.92
N ALA A 326 3.94 -12.30 18.69
CA ALA A 326 3.46 -11.87 17.39
C ALA A 326 4.22 -10.66 16.81
N PRO A 327 4.56 -9.61 17.58
CA PRO A 327 5.37 -8.51 17.05
C PRO A 327 6.81 -8.92 16.71
N SER A 328 7.33 -10.01 17.25
CA SER A 328 8.68 -10.54 16.97
C SER A 328 8.70 -11.52 15.80
N ASN A 329 7.55 -11.88 15.23
CA ASN A 329 7.44 -12.88 14.17
C ASN A 329 8.37 -12.57 12.98
N ALA A 330 8.31 -11.36 12.46
CA ALA A 330 9.11 -10.91 11.32
C ALA A 330 10.64 -11.00 11.61
N LYS A 331 11.07 -10.55 12.82
CA LYS A 331 12.45 -10.68 13.26
C LYS A 331 12.90 -12.15 13.25
N ILE A 332 12.10 -13.02 13.83
CA ILE A 332 12.44 -14.45 13.93
C ILE A 332 12.57 -15.07 12.54
N LEU A 333 11.69 -14.73 11.60
CA LEU A 333 11.79 -15.20 10.22
C LEU A 333 13.07 -14.69 9.55
N SER A 334 13.38 -13.39 9.70
CA SER A 334 14.60 -12.78 9.15
C SER A 334 15.87 -13.44 9.68
N GLU A 335 16.00 -13.61 10.99
CA GLU A 335 17.16 -14.28 11.65
C GLU A 335 17.36 -15.72 11.14
N HIS A 336 16.32 -16.33 10.62
CA HIS A 336 16.38 -17.68 10.07
C HIS A 336 16.48 -17.74 8.55
N GLY A 337 16.65 -16.59 7.90
CA GLY A 337 16.79 -16.48 6.45
C GLY A 337 15.50 -16.77 5.67
N ILE A 338 14.34 -16.72 6.33
CA ILE A 338 13.04 -16.89 5.71
C ILE A 338 12.57 -15.51 5.21
N ARG A 339 12.45 -15.36 3.90
CA ARG A 339 11.98 -14.12 3.29
C ARG A 339 10.46 -13.96 3.49
N PHE A 340 10.03 -12.74 3.67
CA PHE A 340 8.61 -12.45 3.88
C PHE A 340 8.22 -11.09 3.28
N ALA A 341 6.94 -10.94 2.98
CA ALA A 341 6.28 -9.67 2.66
C ALA A 341 5.26 -9.34 3.75
N PHE A 342 5.10 -8.07 4.07
CA PHE A 342 4.00 -7.61 4.90
C PHE A 342 2.73 -7.40 4.06
N THR A 343 1.57 -7.56 4.71
CA THR A 343 0.27 -7.23 4.13
C THR A 343 -0.58 -6.43 5.11
N THR A 344 -1.45 -5.60 4.55
CA THR A 344 -2.48 -4.88 5.29
C THR A 344 -3.70 -5.74 5.60
N ASN A 345 -3.74 -6.97 5.07
CA ASN A 345 -4.85 -7.91 5.32
C ASN A 345 -5.03 -8.15 6.83
N GLY A 346 -6.27 -8.03 7.29
CA GLY A 346 -6.63 -8.17 8.71
C GLY A 346 -6.35 -6.96 9.59
N LEU A 347 -5.77 -5.86 9.09
CA LEU A 347 -5.66 -4.63 9.86
C LEU A 347 -7.03 -3.99 10.10
N THR A 348 -7.25 -3.48 11.31
CA THR A 348 -8.48 -2.74 11.67
C THR A 348 -8.57 -1.38 10.97
N SER A 349 -7.44 -0.78 10.64
CA SER A 349 -7.29 0.46 9.90
C SER A 349 -5.92 0.51 9.22
N LEU A 350 -5.84 1.05 8.01
CA LEU A 350 -4.57 1.28 7.32
C LEU A 350 -3.64 2.25 8.06
N SER A 351 -4.20 3.15 8.87
CA SER A 351 -3.41 4.11 9.66
C SER A 351 -2.47 3.46 10.67
N VAL A 352 -2.73 2.21 11.10
CA VAL A 352 -1.85 1.50 12.04
C VAL A 352 -0.71 0.74 11.37
N LEU A 353 -0.64 0.72 10.03
CA LEU A 353 0.38 -0.02 9.28
C LEU A 353 1.80 0.34 9.76
N ARG A 354 2.18 1.62 9.66
CA ARG A 354 3.53 2.07 10.06
C ARG A 354 3.80 1.87 11.54
N THR A 355 2.82 2.10 12.40
CA THR A 355 2.94 1.86 13.84
C THR A 355 3.20 0.39 14.15
N ASN A 356 2.57 -0.54 13.43
CA ASN A 356 2.80 -1.97 13.65
C ASN A 356 4.14 -2.44 13.07
N VAL A 357 4.60 -1.85 11.95
CA VAL A 357 5.98 -2.06 11.47
C VAL A 357 7.00 -1.54 12.48
N SER A 358 6.80 -0.32 13.04
CA SER A 358 7.64 0.24 14.09
C SER A 358 7.74 -0.70 15.29
N LYS A 359 6.62 -1.29 15.75
CA LYS A 359 6.63 -2.30 16.83
C LYS A 359 7.45 -3.54 16.47
N ALA A 360 7.43 -4.00 15.22
CA ALA A 360 8.27 -5.12 14.80
C ALA A 360 9.77 -4.73 14.82
N ILE A 361 10.10 -3.49 14.43
CA ILE A 361 11.46 -2.93 14.51
C ILE A 361 11.90 -2.78 15.97
N GLU A 362 11.06 -2.29 16.87
CA GLU A 362 11.30 -2.24 18.32
C GLU A 362 11.56 -3.63 18.93
N ARG A 363 11.01 -4.67 18.32
CA ARG A 363 11.27 -6.08 18.70
C ARG A 363 12.51 -6.67 18.03
N GLY A 364 13.25 -5.86 17.23
CA GLY A 364 14.56 -6.19 16.68
C GLY A 364 14.56 -6.60 15.21
N LEU A 365 13.48 -6.34 14.46
CA LEU A 365 13.52 -6.39 12.99
C LEU A 365 14.39 -5.24 12.46
N SER A 366 15.24 -5.48 11.45
CA SER A 366 15.98 -4.40 10.81
C SER A 366 15.05 -3.51 9.97
N GLU A 367 15.34 -2.20 9.90
CA GLU A 367 14.60 -1.28 9.02
C GLU A 367 14.73 -1.69 7.54
N SER A 368 15.87 -2.23 7.15
CA SER A 368 16.12 -2.76 5.81
C SER A 368 15.16 -3.91 5.48
N ASP A 369 15.02 -4.90 6.38
CA ASP A 369 14.10 -6.02 6.17
C ASP A 369 12.64 -5.55 6.18
N ALA A 370 12.30 -4.60 7.05
CA ALA A 370 10.97 -4.01 7.09
C ALA A 370 10.63 -3.29 5.78
N LEU A 371 11.57 -2.52 5.22
CA LEU A 371 11.38 -1.84 3.93
C LEU A 371 11.32 -2.84 2.78
N ALA A 372 12.19 -3.87 2.78
CA ALA A 372 12.15 -4.95 1.80
C ALA A 372 10.80 -5.66 1.80
N ALA A 373 10.25 -5.96 2.98
CA ALA A 373 8.97 -6.64 3.15
C ALA A 373 7.77 -5.82 2.65
N LEU A 374 7.90 -4.51 2.50
CA LEU A 374 6.86 -3.62 1.98
C LEU A 374 7.09 -3.19 0.52
N THR A 375 8.27 -3.46 -0.06
CA THR A 375 8.65 -2.94 -1.38
C THR A 375 9.18 -4.02 -2.32
N THR A 376 10.41 -4.45 -2.15
CA THR A 376 11.09 -5.37 -3.07
C THR A 376 10.58 -6.80 -2.98
N THR A 377 10.31 -7.33 -1.80
CA THR A 377 9.78 -8.69 -1.64
C THR A 377 8.37 -8.85 -2.23
N PRO A 378 7.39 -7.95 -2.00
CA PRO A 378 6.10 -7.99 -2.69
C PRO A 378 6.24 -7.94 -4.22
N ALA A 379 7.12 -7.06 -4.73
CA ALA A 379 7.38 -6.97 -6.17
C ALA A 379 7.95 -8.27 -6.74
N GLU A 380 8.82 -8.94 -6.00
CA GLU A 380 9.37 -10.25 -6.37
C GLU A 380 8.30 -11.35 -6.35
N ILE A 381 7.45 -11.41 -5.32
CA ILE A 381 6.32 -12.35 -5.23
C ILE A 381 5.43 -12.24 -6.47
N LEU A 382 5.23 -11.02 -6.98
CA LEU A 382 4.41 -10.74 -8.14
C LEU A 382 5.16 -10.85 -9.48
N GLY A 383 6.47 -11.17 -9.47
CA GLY A 383 7.30 -11.22 -10.68
C GLY A 383 7.49 -9.85 -11.34
N LYS A 384 7.32 -8.74 -10.59
CA LYS A 384 7.37 -7.35 -11.08
C LYS A 384 8.56 -6.53 -10.53
N GLN A 385 9.60 -7.20 -10.05
CA GLN A 385 10.78 -6.55 -9.45
C GLN A 385 11.58 -5.67 -10.42
N SER A 386 11.33 -5.75 -11.71
CA SER A 386 11.92 -4.86 -12.72
C SER A 386 11.07 -3.60 -12.98
N GLU A 387 9.84 -3.54 -12.46
CA GLU A 387 8.90 -2.45 -12.73
C GLU A 387 8.56 -1.64 -11.47
N ILE A 388 8.47 -2.30 -10.31
CA ILE A 388 8.00 -1.72 -9.04
C ILE A 388 8.85 -2.17 -7.86
N GLY A 389 8.69 -1.53 -6.71
CA GLY A 389 9.35 -1.90 -5.45
C GLY A 389 10.72 -1.25 -5.24
N ALA A 390 11.25 -0.48 -6.20
CA ALA A 390 12.47 0.31 -6.07
C ALA A 390 12.43 1.53 -6.98
N LEU A 391 13.40 2.46 -6.81
CA LEU A 391 13.52 3.69 -7.60
C LEU A 391 14.70 3.62 -8.57
N LYS A 392 14.77 2.53 -9.35
CA LYS A 392 15.82 2.32 -10.35
C LYS A 392 15.39 2.82 -11.73
N PRO A 393 16.34 3.17 -12.62
CA PRO A 393 16.01 3.62 -13.98
C PRO A 393 15.09 2.65 -14.71
N LYS A 394 14.11 3.20 -15.44
CA LYS A 394 13.02 2.52 -16.17
C LYS A 394 11.89 1.96 -15.30
N MET A 395 12.04 1.88 -13.97
CA MET A 395 10.96 1.48 -13.08
C MET A 395 9.90 2.58 -12.97
N LYS A 396 8.72 2.21 -12.50
CA LYS A 396 7.62 3.15 -12.25
C LYS A 396 8.00 4.17 -11.18
N ALA A 397 7.69 5.45 -11.44
CA ALA A 397 7.93 6.54 -10.50
C ALA A 397 6.85 6.57 -9.42
N ASN A 398 6.89 5.58 -8.53
CA ASN A 398 6.01 5.43 -7.38
C ASN A 398 6.81 5.59 -6.09
N PHE A 399 6.65 6.72 -5.41
CA PHE A 399 7.41 7.05 -4.21
C PHE A 399 6.65 7.99 -3.29
N MET A 400 7.07 8.04 -2.04
CA MET A 400 6.56 8.99 -1.05
C MET A 400 7.68 9.91 -0.56
N ILE A 401 7.29 11.13 -0.19
CA ILE A 401 8.18 12.13 0.41
C ILE A 401 7.76 12.30 1.87
N SER A 402 8.71 12.11 2.79
CA SER A 402 8.46 12.15 4.22
C SER A 402 9.41 13.10 4.95
N SER A 403 9.00 13.55 6.16
CA SER A 403 9.77 14.46 7.00
C SER A 403 11.02 13.85 7.63
N GLY A 404 11.18 12.52 7.56
CA GLY A 404 12.27 11.77 8.19
C GLY A 404 12.13 10.27 7.91
N PRO A 405 12.79 9.41 8.70
CA PRO A 405 12.72 7.96 8.57
C PRO A 405 11.27 7.46 8.60
N ILE A 406 10.89 6.65 7.61
CA ILE A 406 9.48 6.31 7.34
C ILE A 406 8.82 5.51 8.48
N PHE A 407 9.60 4.76 9.24
CA PHE A 407 9.11 3.93 10.34
C PHE A 407 9.13 4.63 11.70
N ASP A 408 9.67 5.85 11.79
CA ASP A 408 9.47 6.68 12.98
C ASP A 408 7.99 7.13 13.03
N VAL A 409 7.33 6.87 14.15
CA VAL A 409 5.91 7.24 14.37
C VAL A 409 5.64 8.74 14.30
N LYS A 410 6.68 9.57 14.51
CA LYS A 410 6.60 11.04 14.41
C LYS A 410 6.74 11.54 12.97
N THR A 411 7.17 10.69 12.04
CA THR A 411 7.37 11.06 10.64
C THR A 411 6.04 11.28 9.94
N THR A 412 5.94 12.40 9.25
CA THR A 412 4.81 12.79 8.40
C THR A 412 5.12 12.45 6.95
N ILE A 413 4.18 11.80 6.25
CA ILE A 413 4.22 11.69 4.78
C ILE A 413 3.61 12.99 4.24
N PHE A 414 4.42 13.79 3.55
CA PHE A 414 3.98 15.02 2.92
C PHE A 414 3.23 14.76 1.62
N GLU A 415 3.81 13.92 0.79
CA GLU A 415 3.36 13.67 -0.58
C GLU A 415 3.54 12.20 -0.93
N HIS A 416 2.63 11.70 -1.76
CA HIS A 416 2.77 10.40 -2.40
C HIS A 416 2.67 10.59 -3.92
N TRP A 417 3.69 10.16 -4.63
CA TRP A 417 3.74 10.20 -6.08
C TRP A 417 3.45 8.81 -6.63
N VAL A 418 2.41 8.69 -7.45
CA VAL A 418 2.02 7.42 -8.08
C VAL A 418 1.88 7.64 -9.58
N ASN A 419 2.52 6.80 -10.38
CA ASN A 419 2.65 6.99 -11.85
C ASN A 419 3.14 8.40 -12.22
N GLY A 420 4.02 9.01 -11.38
CA GLY A 420 4.52 10.36 -11.58
C GLY A 420 3.50 11.49 -11.32
N HIS A 421 2.31 11.19 -10.79
CA HIS A 421 1.32 12.16 -10.34
C HIS A 421 1.40 12.39 -8.83
N GLN A 422 1.31 13.66 -8.45
CA GLN A 422 1.45 14.11 -7.07
C GLN A 422 0.11 14.03 -6.31
N HIS A 423 0.14 13.44 -5.12
CA HIS A 423 -0.93 13.49 -4.13
C HIS A 423 -0.37 14.14 -2.87
N VAL A 424 -0.84 15.35 -2.55
CA VAL A 424 -0.36 16.13 -1.40
C VAL A 424 -1.26 15.86 -0.20
N TYR A 425 -0.65 15.56 0.94
CA TYR A 425 -1.33 15.36 2.22
C TYR A 425 -1.02 16.43 3.23
N GLU A 426 0.24 16.89 3.25
CA GLU A 426 0.70 17.92 4.17
C GLU A 426 1.69 18.86 3.45
N ASP A 427 1.64 20.14 3.76
CA ASP A 427 2.55 21.12 3.17
C ASP A 427 3.96 20.97 3.78
N ARG A 428 4.95 20.66 2.96
CA ARG A 428 6.36 20.55 3.36
C ARG A 428 6.94 21.84 3.92
N ASN A 429 6.40 22.98 3.50
CA ASN A 429 6.85 24.31 3.93
C ASN A 429 6.16 24.77 5.21
N THR A 430 5.40 23.90 5.88
CA THR A 430 4.77 24.21 7.16
C THR A 430 5.87 24.46 8.19
N PRO A 431 5.96 25.69 8.76
CA PRO A 431 6.97 25.99 9.76
C PRO A 431 6.69 25.22 11.05
N ASP A 432 7.75 24.67 11.66
CA ASP A 432 7.62 24.04 12.97
C ASP A 432 7.48 25.09 14.04
N VAL A 433 6.26 25.24 14.57
CA VAL A 433 5.93 26.17 15.66
C VAL A 433 5.98 25.51 17.03
N ARG A 434 6.31 24.23 17.12
CA ARG A 434 6.38 23.50 18.39
C ARG A 434 7.54 24.01 19.25
N GLY A 435 7.34 24.00 20.54
CA GLY A 435 8.30 24.48 21.52
C GLY A 435 7.60 25.10 22.72
N GLU A 436 8.39 25.60 23.65
CA GLU A 436 7.93 26.38 24.77
C GLU A 436 8.30 27.84 24.52
N TYR A 437 7.33 28.74 24.68
CA TYR A 437 7.49 30.15 24.38
C TYR A 437 6.98 31.01 25.55
N THR A 438 7.64 32.14 25.75
CA THR A 438 7.19 33.17 26.68
C THR A 438 6.54 34.33 25.93
N LEU A 439 5.37 34.74 26.37
CA LEU A 439 4.65 35.88 25.85
C LEU A 439 4.45 36.90 26.98
N ASN A 440 4.99 38.11 26.82
CA ASN A 440 4.82 39.19 27.75
C ASN A 440 3.77 40.20 27.23
N LEU A 441 2.72 40.45 28.00
CA LEU A 441 1.64 41.40 27.71
C LEU A 441 1.29 42.21 28.96
N ASN A 442 1.32 43.54 28.85
CA ASN A 442 0.89 44.46 29.93
C ASN A 442 1.48 44.08 31.31
N ASP A 443 2.79 43.87 31.39
CA ASP A 443 3.52 43.45 32.60
C ASP A 443 3.20 42.03 33.12
N GLU A 444 2.42 41.27 32.37
CA GLU A 444 2.12 39.86 32.66
C GLU A 444 2.90 38.93 31.73
N SER A 445 3.37 37.81 32.26
CA SER A 445 4.10 36.78 31.51
C SER A 445 3.28 35.49 31.42
N PHE A 446 3.11 34.99 30.20
CA PHE A 446 2.42 33.74 29.88
C PHE A 446 3.40 32.75 29.29
N THR A 447 3.34 31.51 29.75
CA THR A 447 4.05 30.37 29.14
C THR A 447 3.15 29.67 28.15
N ILE A 448 3.60 29.51 26.91
CA ILE A 448 2.87 28.88 25.82
C ILE A 448 3.63 27.63 25.39
N ALA A 449 3.14 26.46 25.76
CA ALA A 449 3.69 25.18 25.35
C ALA A 449 2.94 24.67 24.11
N ILE A 450 3.66 24.50 22.98
CA ILE A 450 3.14 24.03 21.72
C ILE A 450 3.71 22.63 21.48
N THR A 451 2.83 21.63 21.43
CA THR A 451 3.12 20.21 21.25
C THR A 451 2.31 19.65 20.09
N GLY A 452 2.23 18.33 19.95
CA GLY A 452 1.46 17.69 18.87
C GLY A 452 2.26 17.49 17.59
N THR A 453 1.57 17.41 16.44
CA THR A 453 2.22 17.25 15.13
C THR A 453 2.52 18.62 14.49
N LEU A 454 3.39 18.62 13.48
CA LEU A 454 3.76 19.83 12.72
C LEU A 454 2.51 20.56 12.17
N GLN A 455 1.55 19.82 11.63
CA GLN A 455 0.36 20.34 10.98
C GLN A 455 -0.82 20.57 11.93
N LYS A 456 -0.81 19.86 13.08
CA LYS A 456 -1.85 19.98 14.12
C LYS A 456 -1.20 20.19 15.48
N PRO A 457 -0.61 21.37 15.69
CA PRO A 457 -0.03 21.71 16.99
C PRO A 457 -1.14 21.83 18.04
N THR A 458 -0.85 21.33 19.23
CA THR A 458 -1.69 21.47 20.42
C THR A 458 -1.06 22.50 21.33
N VAL A 459 -1.82 23.49 21.70
CA VAL A 459 -1.33 24.63 22.52
C VAL A 459 -1.87 24.53 23.92
N LYS A 460 -1.01 24.76 24.91
CA LYS A 460 -1.37 24.98 26.31
C LYS A 460 -0.79 26.32 26.74
N ILE A 461 -1.56 27.07 27.49
CA ILE A 461 -1.14 28.36 28.03
C ILE A 461 -1.26 28.33 29.55
N SER A 462 -0.26 28.85 30.24
CA SER A 462 -0.29 29.03 31.67
C SER A 462 0.26 30.39 32.07
N LYS A 463 -0.20 30.90 33.24
CA LYS A 463 0.32 32.08 33.91
C LYS A 463 0.79 31.62 35.30
N GLY A 464 2.12 31.45 35.47
CA GLY A 464 2.63 30.71 36.62
C GLY A 464 2.07 29.30 36.68
N ASP A 465 1.47 28.88 37.78
CA ASP A 465 0.85 27.58 37.99
C ASP A 465 -0.59 27.48 37.43
N GLU A 466 -1.20 28.60 37.08
CA GLU A 466 -2.57 28.66 36.57
C GLU A 466 -2.64 28.24 35.09
N LYS A 467 -3.45 27.24 34.79
CA LYS A 467 -3.70 26.76 33.40
C LYS A 467 -4.89 27.49 32.80
N LEU A 468 -4.69 28.13 31.67
CA LEU A 468 -5.72 28.87 30.96
C LEU A 468 -6.36 28.03 29.85
N THR A 469 -7.67 28.20 29.67
CA THR A 469 -8.38 27.57 28.54
C THR A 469 -8.06 28.31 27.25
N VAL A 470 -7.46 27.60 26.28
CA VAL A 470 -7.09 28.18 25.00
C VAL A 470 -7.85 27.50 23.84
N LYS A 471 -8.35 28.30 22.91
CA LYS A 471 -8.76 27.86 21.58
C LYS A 471 -7.62 28.18 20.62
N SER A 472 -7.14 27.18 19.90
CA SER A 472 -6.05 27.34 18.95
C SER A 472 -6.42 26.81 17.58
N SER A 473 -5.88 27.42 16.52
CA SER A 473 -5.91 26.92 15.16
C SER A 473 -4.58 27.22 14.46
N PHE A 474 -4.17 26.33 13.57
CA PHE A 474 -2.97 26.51 12.76
C PHE A 474 -3.33 26.28 11.29
N SER A 475 -3.19 27.29 10.47
CA SER A 475 -3.49 27.21 9.04
C SER A 475 -2.71 28.27 8.26
N SER A 476 -2.31 27.93 7.03
CA SER A 476 -1.57 28.85 6.14
C SER A 476 -0.36 29.51 6.84
N GLN A 477 0.36 28.74 7.68
CA GLN A 477 1.53 29.17 8.48
C GLN A 477 1.20 30.12 9.65
N TRP A 478 -0.08 30.44 9.91
CA TRP A 478 -0.51 31.26 11.02
C TRP A 478 -1.01 30.43 12.19
N LEU A 479 -0.44 30.72 13.37
CA LEU A 479 -0.93 30.22 14.65
C LEU A 479 -1.90 31.26 15.23
N ASN A 480 -3.16 30.88 15.36
CA ASN A 480 -4.18 31.73 15.99
C ASN A 480 -4.52 31.13 17.35
N LEU A 481 -4.48 31.98 18.36
CA LEU A 481 -4.80 31.63 19.75
C LEU A 481 -5.89 32.57 20.27
N SER A 482 -6.79 32.06 21.10
CA SER A 482 -7.76 32.86 21.83
C SER A 482 -7.90 32.28 23.23
N PHE A 483 -7.63 33.10 24.24
CA PHE A 483 -7.73 32.74 25.66
C PHE A 483 -8.15 33.94 26.50
N SER A 484 -8.65 33.68 27.71
CA SER A 484 -8.91 34.71 28.72
C SER A 484 -8.04 34.45 29.94
N ASP A 485 -7.61 35.53 30.58
CA ASP A 485 -6.97 35.46 31.90
C ASP A 485 -7.99 35.27 33.04
N SER A 486 -7.50 35.17 34.26
CA SER A 486 -8.32 35.04 35.48
C SER A 486 -9.23 36.26 35.78
N LEU A 487 -8.93 37.40 35.16
CA LEU A 487 -9.75 38.62 35.25
C LEU A 487 -10.81 38.68 34.14
N GLY A 488 -10.88 37.66 33.25
CA GLY A 488 -11.81 37.59 32.12
C GLY A 488 -11.40 38.45 30.92
N GLN A 489 -10.19 38.99 30.89
CA GLN A 489 -9.70 39.76 29.75
C GLN A 489 -9.38 38.80 28.58
N LEU A 490 -10.02 39.05 27.44
CA LEU A 490 -9.87 38.23 26.23
C LEU A 490 -8.68 38.72 25.40
N TYR A 491 -7.81 37.75 25.06
CA TYR A 491 -6.68 37.94 24.15
C TYR A 491 -6.90 37.10 22.90
N ARG A 492 -6.74 37.70 21.70
CA ARG A 492 -6.73 37.03 20.41
C ARG A 492 -5.39 37.28 19.73
N ILE A 493 -4.64 36.22 19.47
CA ILE A 493 -3.30 36.30 18.94
C ILE A 493 -3.28 35.66 17.55
N ALA A 494 -2.63 36.33 16.61
CA ALA A 494 -2.24 35.75 15.32
C ALA A 494 -0.73 35.93 15.18
N ALA A 495 0.00 34.81 15.10
CA ALA A 495 1.45 34.83 15.03
C ALA A 495 1.95 33.86 13.91
N LYS A 496 3.07 34.21 13.32
CA LYS A 496 3.77 33.41 12.31
C LYS A 496 5.23 33.20 12.75
N LYS A 497 5.82 32.06 12.41
CA LYS A 497 7.22 31.79 12.71
C LYS A 497 8.14 32.68 11.88
N ASP A 498 9.09 33.32 12.58
CA ASP A 498 10.17 34.11 12.03
C ASP A 498 11.47 33.70 12.74
N ASN A 499 12.27 32.88 12.08
CA ASN A 499 13.43 32.20 12.66
C ASN A 499 13.04 31.36 13.91
N THR A 500 13.56 31.72 15.09
CA THR A 500 13.26 31.06 16.36
C THR A 500 12.04 31.62 17.07
N LEU A 501 11.56 32.80 16.68
CA LEU A 501 10.47 33.53 17.33
C LEU A 501 9.13 33.27 16.64
N LEU A 502 8.03 33.46 17.37
CA LEU A 502 6.71 33.62 16.77
C LEU A 502 6.33 35.11 16.85
N LYS A 503 6.33 35.80 15.70
CA LYS A 503 5.96 37.21 15.59
C LYS A 503 4.53 37.39 15.12
N GLY A 504 3.84 38.35 15.68
CA GLY A 504 2.45 38.61 15.32
C GLY A 504 1.81 39.79 16.04
N ARG A 505 0.51 39.70 16.23
CA ARG A 505 -0.27 40.72 16.92
C ARG A 505 -1.22 40.07 17.92
N VAL A 506 -1.42 40.75 19.03
CA VAL A 506 -2.51 40.52 19.96
C VAL A 506 -3.59 41.57 19.75
N VAL A 507 -4.85 41.13 19.76
CA VAL A 507 -6.03 41.99 19.75
C VAL A 507 -6.76 41.82 21.08
N TYR A 508 -6.97 42.90 21.78
CA TYR A 508 -7.66 42.96 23.07
C TYR A 508 -9.19 43.09 22.90
N ALA A 509 -9.93 42.87 23.96
CA ALA A 509 -11.40 42.95 23.94
C ALA A 509 -11.94 44.32 23.49
N ASN A 510 -11.21 45.41 23.77
CA ASN A 510 -11.54 46.77 23.36
C ASN A 510 -11.23 47.09 21.89
N GLY A 511 -10.72 46.13 21.11
CA GLY A 511 -10.34 46.31 19.71
C GLY A 511 -8.93 46.85 19.47
N ASN A 512 -8.22 47.29 20.52
CA ASN A 512 -6.82 47.70 20.39
C ASN A 512 -5.93 46.52 20.01
N SER A 513 -4.85 46.77 19.27
CA SER A 513 -3.91 45.74 18.91
C SER A 513 -2.46 46.17 19.12
N THR A 514 -1.63 45.25 19.60
CA THR A 514 -0.19 45.45 19.83
C THR A 514 0.62 44.39 19.12
N ALA A 515 1.77 44.76 18.57
CA ALA A 515 2.73 43.80 18.03
C ALA A 515 3.34 42.98 19.18
N ILE A 516 3.48 41.68 18.95
CA ILE A 516 4.03 40.76 19.94
C ILE A 516 5.12 39.86 19.32
N SER A 517 5.97 39.35 20.20
CA SER A 517 6.96 38.34 19.90
C SER A 517 6.96 37.32 21.01
N LEU A 518 6.72 36.05 20.65
CA LEU A 518 6.86 34.94 21.57
C LEU A 518 8.30 34.45 21.46
N THR A 519 9.00 34.45 22.59
CA THR A 519 10.40 34.05 22.69
C THR A 519 10.53 32.61 23.22
N PRO A 520 11.40 31.76 22.65
CA PRO A 520 11.65 30.41 23.15
C PRO A 520 12.15 30.42 24.59
#